data_7f6d9f3c7ebc5194ebc0ad193083537f
#
_entry.id   7f6d9f3c7ebc5194ebc0ad193083537f
#
_cell.length_a   1.000
_cell.length_b   1.000
_cell.length_c   1.000
_cell.angle_alpha   90.00
_cell.angle_beta   90.00
_cell.angle_gamma   90.00
#
_symmetry.space_group_name_H-M   'P 1'
#
loop_
_entity.id
_entity.type
_entity.pdbx_description
1 polymer ?
#
loop_
_entity_poly.entity_id
_entity_poly.type
_entity_poly.pdbx_seq_one_letter_code
_entity_poly.pdbx_strand_id
1 'polypeptide(L)'
;MSRHAERYPTRRAGEAQRAVVQRMKDSGITFTGNLAFFNGWEIFWSSDHADLEQLTSTGPFAGTLGSFTTGVRLRTRYQHLLNQAISTHPTVPTTFWASESNRVIETAKHFAAGFFGIEYNATHKATLEVISEHASLGADTLTPGRTCLANKKDGQNGQRKGYRIAAEYRALYMPTIRDRLLNQTGMLFSDTELWAMQEMCGFEITVRGRSDWCNIFTKDEFLSFEYARDILHYYRAGPGQKYGVSMGWLWLNATTNLLLKGPEAGPLYFSLSVHRPLYRRKIRHFPNKRRLTKKNSVHDGDIAPMMAALDIINDPHLPISHIPHDRKWRKSQVSPMGGRIIFELLSCDDKRKYVRLNINDGITAVPDCNSGPGKSCPLADFAARTKRKGEEAQDFKKLCGLGESAAERITFLHQKYGVEE
;
A
#
# COMPACT_ATOMS: atom_id res chain seq x y z
N MET A 1 6.16 -9.55 0.63
CA MET A 1 5.00 -8.70 0.25
C MET A 1 5.44 -7.26 0.15
N SER A 2 5.09 -6.54 -0.92
CA SER A 2 5.46 -5.13 -1.10
C SER A 2 4.30 -4.32 -1.66
N ARG A 3 4.25 -3.03 -1.30
CA ARG A 3 3.38 -2.03 -1.92
C ARG A 3 4.04 -1.51 -3.20
N HIS A 4 3.25 -0.94 -4.14
CA HIS A 4 3.82 -0.22 -5.27
C HIS A 4 4.73 0.93 -4.80
N ALA A 5 5.68 1.28 -5.63
CA ALA A 5 6.58 2.39 -5.40
C ALA A 5 5.91 3.77 -5.65
N GLU A 6 6.72 4.83 -5.65
CA GLU A 6 6.28 6.21 -5.81
C GLU A 6 5.55 6.38 -7.15
N ARG A 7 4.44 7.11 -7.09
CA ARG A 7 3.53 7.31 -8.22
C ARG A 7 2.97 8.73 -8.26
N TYR A 8 2.50 9.10 -9.41
CA TYR A 8 1.66 10.29 -9.57
C TYR A 8 0.38 10.21 -8.74
N PRO A 9 -0.31 11.32 -8.48
CA PRO A 9 -1.59 11.34 -7.79
C PRO A 9 -2.59 10.34 -8.38
N THR A 10 -3.53 9.86 -7.56
CA THR A 10 -4.70 9.17 -8.12
C THR A 10 -5.51 10.14 -8.96
N ARG A 11 -6.31 9.64 -9.91
CA ARG A 11 -7.16 10.49 -10.75
C ARG A 11 -7.98 11.48 -9.90
N ARG A 12 -8.60 11.01 -8.82
CA ARG A 12 -9.38 11.89 -7.92
C ARG A 12 -8.52 12.97 -7.25
N ALA A 13 -7.34 12.60 -6.76
CA ALA A 13 -6.43 13.56 -6.13
C ALA A 13 -5.91 14.58 -7.17
N GLY A 14 -5.50 14.10 -8.35
CA GLY A 14 -5.07 14.97 -9.45
C GLY A 14 -6.16 15.91 -9.94
N GLU A 15 -7.41 15.44 -10.05
CA GLU A 15 -8.55 16.29 -10.38
C GLU A 15 -8.78 17.38 -9.31
N ALA A 16 -8.69 17.04 -8.01
CA ALA A 16 -8.82 18.02 -6.93
C ALA A 16 -7.67 19.03 -6.92
N GLN A 17 -6.44 18.55 -7.15
CA GLN A 17 -5.25 19.40 -7.25
C GLN A 17 -5.35 20.36 -8.46
N ARG A 18 -5.77 19.86 -9.62
CA ARG A 18 -5.98 20.70 -10.81
C ARG A 18 -7.08 21.75 -10.59
N ALA A 19 -8.15 21.37 -9.91
CA ALA A 19 -9.27 22.29 -9.64
C ALA A 19 -8.84 23.47 -8.77
N VAL A 20 -8.07 23.23 -7.68
CA VAL A 20 -7.58 24.33 -6.85
C VAL A 20 -6.56 25.20 -7.59
N VAL A 21 -5.66 24.59 -8.35
CA VAL A 21 -4.68 25.32 -9.19
C VAL A 21 -5.38 26.20 -10.21
N GLN A 22 -6.39 25.68 -10.91
CA GLN A 22 -7.15 26.46 -11.89
C GLN A 22 -7.88 27.63 -11.23
N ARG A 23 -8.54 27.38 -10.10
CA ARG A 23 -9.23 28.46 -9.36
C ARG A 23 -8.27 29.53 -8.85
N MET A 24 -7.05 29.16 -8.43
CA MET A 24 -6.01 30.12 -8.04
C MET A 24 -5.56 30.96 -9.26
N LYS A 25 -5.33 30.34 -10.41
CA LYS A 25 -4.97 31.03 -11.66
C LYS A 25 -6.10 32.00 -12.10
N ASP A 26 -7.34 31.56 -12.06
CA ASP A 26 -8.52 32.33 -12.48
C ASP A 26 -8.85 33.50 -11.53
N SER A 27 -8.29 33.50 -10.31
CA SER A 27 -8.52 34.57 -9.33
C SER A 27 -7.92 35.91 -9.73
N GLY A 28 -6.93 35.92 -10.62
CA GLY A 28 -6.17 37.12 -11.01
C GLY A 28 -5.28 37.67 -9.90
N ILE A 29 -5.15 36.97 -8.76
CA ILE A 29 -4.33 37.39 -7.61
C ILE A 29 -2.85 37.15 -7.94
N THR A 30 -2.02 38.18 -7.77
CA THR A 30 -0.57 38.01 -7.71
C THR A 30 -0.20 37.59 -6.27
N PHE A 31 0.16 36.34 -6.10
CA PHE A 31 0.49 35.78 -4.80
C PHE A 31 1.85 36.29 -4.30
N THR A 32 1.95 36.48 -2.99
CA THR A 32 3.16 36.96 -2.30
C THR A 32 3.57 36.02 -1.17
N GLY A 33 4.69 36.29 -0.51
CA GLY A 33 5.20 35.46 0.60
C GLY A 33 5.45 34.02 0.18
N ASN A 34 5.03 33.05 0.99
CA ASN A 34 5.23 31.64 0.75
C ASN A 34 4.46 31.09 -0.49
N LEU A 35 3.53 31.85 -1.03
CA LEU A 35 2.79 31.52 -2.23
C LEU A 35 3.32 32.21 -3.51
N ALA A 36 4.34 33.07 -3.40
CA ALA A 36 4.90 33.78 -4.55
C ALA A 36 5.37 32.85 -5.69
N PHE A 37 5.84 31.64 -5.36
CA PHE A 37 6.25 30.66 -6.35
C PHE A 37 5.12 30.28 -7.32
N PHE A 38 3.87 30.35 -6.87
CA PHE A 38 2.69 29.94 -7.67
C PHE A 38 2.50 30.79 -8.92
N ASN A 39 2.96 32.03 -8.92
CA ASN A 39 2.81 32.92 -10.09
C ASN A 39 3.52 32.39 -11.35
N GLY A 40 4.53 31.54 -11.19
CA GLY A 40 5.22 30.87 -12.32
C GLY A 40 5.18 29.33 -12.23
N TRP A 41 4.36 28.78 -11.33
CA TRP A 41 4.34 27.35 -11.12
C TRP A 41 3.41 26.64 -12.11
N GLU A 42 3.89 25.53 -12.65
CA GLU A 42 3.13 24.66 -13.55
C GLU A 42 2.93 23.27 -12.94
N ILE A 43 1.80 22.67 -13.28
CA ILE A 43 1.43 21.34 -12.80
C ILE A 43 2.47 20.31 -13.25
N PHE A 44 2.76 19.31 -12.42
CA PHE A 44 3.86 18.37 -12.63
C PHE A 44 3.44 17.01 -13.23
N TRP A 45 2.25 16.92 -13.80
CA TRP A 45 1.79 15.77 -14.59
C TRP A 45 1.13 16.23 -15.88
N SER A 46 1.00 15.31 -16.85
CA SER A 46 0.48 15.57 -18.18
C SER A 46 -0.92 16.17 -18.18
N SER A 47 -1.20 17.06 -19.14
CA SER A 47 -2.49 17.76 -19.28
C SER A 47 -3.63 16.80 -19.63
N ASP A 48 -3.36 15.71 -20.36
CA ASP A 48 -4.29 14.65 -20.72
C ASP A 48 -4.57 13.63 -19.61
N HIS A 49 -3.98 13.83 -18.43
CA HIS A 49 -4.07 12.93 -17.27
C HIS A 49 -3.46 11.52 -17.46
N ALA A 50 -2.63 11.33 -18.49
CA ALA A 50 -2.01 10.03 -18.77
C ALA A 50 -1.10 9.56 -17.62
N ASP A 51 -0.41 10.49 -16.96
CA ASP A 51 0.49 10.19 -15.82
C ASP A 51 -0.26 9.76 -14.56
N LEU A 52 -1.51 10.20 -14.36
CA LEU A 52 -2.22 9.93 -13.13
C LEU A 52 -2.33 8.42 -12.87
N GLU A 53 -2.03 8.03 -11.63
CA GLU A 53 -1.98 6.65 -11.15
C GLU A 53 -0.78 5.81 -11.65
N GLN A 54 0.07 6.31 -12.56
CA GLN A 54 1.27 5.64 -13.02
C GLN A 54 2.42 5.81 -12.02
N LEU A 55 3.46 4.97 -12.10
CA LEU A 55 4.71 5.21 -11.37
C LEU A 55 5.37 6.49 -11.87
N THR A 56 6.01 7.21 -10.95
CA THR A 56 6.89 8.30 -11.33
C THR A 56 8.15 7.72 -11.99
N SER A 57 8.59 8.34 -13.09
CA SER A 57 9.72 7.88 -13.90
C SER A 57 10.87 8.89 -13.97
N THR A 58 10.66 10.07 -13.39
CA THR A 58 11.64 11.19 -13.40
C THR A 58 11.96 11.63 -11.99
N GLY A 59 13.10 12.31 -11.84
CA GLY A 59 13.53 12.85 -10.54
C GLY A 59 14.21 11.81 -9.63
N PRO A 60 14.83 12.28 -8.55
CA PRO A 60 15.65 11.45 -7.66
C PRO A 60 14.84 10.44 -6.85
N PHE A 61 13.53 10.66 -6.70
CA PHE A 61 12.60 9.79 -5.98
C PHE A 61 11.63 9.07 -6.92
N ALA A 62 12.02 8.86 -8.18
CA ALA A 62 11.19 8.15 -9.14
C ALA A 62 10.87 6.73 -8.65
N GLY A 63 9.60 6.34 -8.74
CA GLY A 63 9.14 5.01 -8.32
C GLY A 63 9.76 3.87 -9.14
N THR A 64 10.06 4.12 -10.42
CA THR A 64 10.79 3.18 -11.27
C THR A 64 12.20 2.92 -10.73
N LEU A 65 12.93 3.99 -10.38
CA LEU A 65 14.28 3.92 -9.79
C LEU A 65 14.24 3.25 -8.42
N GLY A 66 13.30 3.66 -7.54
CA GLY A 66 13.13 3.10 -6.20
C GLY A 66 12.85 1.60 -6.21
N SER A 67 12.00 1.14 -7.15
CA SER A 67 11.70 -0.29 -7.35
C SER A 67 12.94 -1.06 -7.80
N PHE A 68 13.65 -0.56 -8.80
CA PHE A 68 14.86 -1.19 -9.33
C PHE A 68 15.95 -1.29 -8.25
N THR A 69 16.24 -0.19 -7.57
CA THR A 69 17.24 -0.13 -6.50
C THR A 69 16.88 -1.07 -5.34
N THR A 70 15.60 -1.18 -4.99
CA THR A 70 15.12 -2.16 -3.99
C THR A 70 15.42 -3.58 -4.45
N GLY A 71 15.20 -3.90 -5.73
CA GLY A 71 15.55 -5.20 -6.31
C GLY A 71 17.06 -5.49 -6.18
N VAL A 72 17.92 -4.55 -6.54
CA VAL A 72 19.38 -4.68 -6.43
C VAL A 72 19.82 -4.92 -4.97
N ARG A 73 19.29 -4.13 -4.04
CA ARG A 73 19.60 -4.26 -2.59
C ARG A 73 19.18 -5.62 -2.03
N LEU A 74 17.98 -6.08 -2.37
CA LEU A 74 17.50 -7.40 -1.92
C LEU A 74 18.26 -8.53 -2.61
N ARG A 75 18.67 -8.36 -3.87
CA ARG A 75 19.57 -9.31 -4.52
C ARG A 75 20.89 -9.47 -3.77
N THR A 76 21.55 -8.38 -3.40
CA THR A 76 22.78 -8.42 -2.62
C THR A 76 22.59 -9.20 -1.32
N ARG A 77 21.46 -8.98 -0.62
CA ARG A 77 21.16 -9.67 0.63
C ARG A 77 20.84 -11.15 0.47
N TYR A 78 20.11 -11.52 -0.59
CA TYR A 78 19.56 -12.86 -0.81
C TYR A 78 20.19 -13.59 -2.02
N GLN A 79 21.38 -13.19 -2.45
CA GLN A 79 22.08 -13.78 -3.59
C GLN A 79 22.25 -15.31 -3.44
N HIS A 80 22.53 -15.78 -2.23
CA HIS A 80 22.68 -17.21 -1.94
C HIS A 80 21.38 -18.01 -2.20
N LEU A 81 20.21 -17.44 -1.86
CA LEU A 81 18.92 -18.09 -2.13
C LEU A 81 18.60 -18.12 -3.62
N LEU A 82 18.95 -17.04 -4.34
CA LEU A 82 18.80 -17.03 -5.80
C LEU A 82 19.71 -18.06 -6.46
N ASN A 83 20.97 -18.16 -6.02
CA ASN A 83 21.89 -19.17 -6.52
C ASN A 83 21.39 -20.59 -6.23
N GLN A 84 20.83 -20.82 -5.03
CA GLN A 84 20.20 -22.10 -4.69
C GLN A 84 19.02 -22.40 -5.62
N ALA A 85 18.11 -21.46 -5.87
CA ALA A 85 16.97 -21.66 -6.77
C ALA A 85 17.44 -22.05 -8.17
N ILE A 86 18.45 -21.37 -8.71
CA ILE A 86 19.01 -21.63 -10.04
C ILE A 86 19.72 -22.99 -10.08
N SER A 87 20.49 -23.35 -9.06
CA SER A 87 21.22 -24.62 -9.04
C SER A 87 20.33 -25.84 -8.85
N THR A 88 19.25 -25.69 -8.07
CA THR A 88 18.30 -26.80 -7.82
C THR A 88 17.33 -26.99 -9.00
N HIS A 89 16.91 -25.89 -9.65
CA HIS A 89 15.93 -25.90 -10.75
C HIS A 89 16.39 -25.00 -11.90
N PRO A 90 17.46 -25.40 -12.64
CA PRO A 90 18.12 -24.51 -13.62
C PRO A 90 17.23 -24.12 -14.80
N THR A 91 16.22 -24.92 -15.13
CA THR A 91 15.30 -24.70 -16.26
C THR A 91 13.98 -24.04 -15.84
N VAL A 92 13.71 -23.91 -14.54
CA VAL A 92 12.44 -23.37 -14.04
C VAL A 92 12.62 -21.92 -13.57
N PRO A 93 11.93 -20.96 -14.19
CA PRO A 93 12.00 -19.57 -13.77
C PRO A 93 11.38 -19.37 -12.39
N THR A 94 11.97 -18.50 -11.57
CA THR A 94 11.36 -18.10 -10.30
C THR A 94 10.08 -17.32 -10.58
N THR A 95 8.94 -17.81 -10.12
CA THR A 95 7.66 -17.11 -10.24
C THR A 95 7.53 -16.05 -9.19
N PHE A 96 7.06 -14.86 -9.59
CA PHE A 96 6.69 -13.76 -8.69
C PHE A 96 5.35 -13.17 -9.12
N TRP A 97 4.62 -12.58 -8.19
CA TRP A 97 3.22 -12.22 -8.40
C TRP A 97 2.97 -10.74 -8.24
N ALA A 98 2.07 -10.19 -9.07
CA ALA A 98 1.57 -8.82 -8.95
C ALA A 98 0.05 -8.79 -9.13
N SER A 99 -0.65 -7.89 -8.44
CA SER A 99 -2.04 -7.60 -8.76
C SER A 99 -2.14 -6.85 -10.09
N GLU A 100 -3.30 -6.93 -10.76
CA GLU A 100 -3.48 -6.44 -12.14
C GLU A 100 -3.41 -4.91 -12.33
N SER A 101 -3.18 -4.15 -11.27
CA SER A 101 -3.04 -2.70 -11.37
C SER A 101 -1.71 -2.31 -12.03
N ASN A 102 -1.75 -1.45 -13.07
CA ASN A 102 -0.58 -1.12 -13.89
C ASN A 102 0.65 -0.69 -13.06
N ARG A 103 0.47 0.23 -12.09
CA ARG A 103 1.57 0.67 -11.21
C ARG A 103 2.18 -0.45 -10.37
N VAL A 104 1.42 -1.54 -10.08
CA VAL A 104 1.95 -2.71 -9.37
C VAL A 104 2.75 -3.58 -10.30
N ILE A 105 2.21 -3.84 -11.48
CA ILE A 105 2.88 -4.59 -12.55
C ILE A 105 4.21 -3.90 -12.88
N GLU A 106 4.21 -2.59 -13.07
CA GLU A 106 5.43 -1.83 -13.37
C GLU A 106 6.41 -1.84 -12.17
N THR A 107 5.93 -1.71 -10.93
CA THR A 107 6.76 -1.89 -9.73
C THR A 107 7.41 -3.27 -9.73
N ALA A 108 6.63 -4.33 -10.02
CA ALA A 108 7.13 -5.70 -10.07
C ALA A 108 8.18 -5.90 -11.16
N LYS A 109 7.97 -5.35 -12.35
CA LYS A 109 8.94 -5.42 -13.46
C LYS A 109 10.25 -4.73 -13.13
N HIS A 110 10.20 -3.50 -12.61
CA HIS A 110 11.41 -2.77 -12.23
C HIS A 110 12.14 -3.44 -11.07
N PHE A 111 11.40 -3.94 -10.06
CA PHE A 111 11.96 -4.75 -8.99
C PHE A 111 12.65 -6.01 -9.53
N ALA A 112 12.01 -6.75 -10.41
CA ALA A 112 12.55 -7.97 -11.01
C ALA A 112 13.79 -7.68 -11.85
N ALA A 113 13.81 -6.59 -12.61
CA ALA A 113 14.99 -6.15 -13.35
C ALA A 113 16.19 -5.89 -12.42
N GLY A 114 15.97 -5.28 -11.25
CA GLY A 114 16.99 -5.08 -10.22
C GLY A 114 17.42 -6.38 -9.53
N PHE A 115 16.48 -7.29 -9.26
CA PHE A 115 16.75 -8.52 -8.51
C PHE A 115 17.31 -9.66 -9.39
N PHE A 116 16.68 -9.95 -10.53
CA PHE A 116 17.05 -11.06 -11.42
C PHE A 116 17.98 -10.65 -12.55
N GLY A 117 18.12 -9.34 -12.83
CA GLY A 117 18.83 -8.75 -13.97
C GLY A 117 17.85 -8.17 -15.00
N ILE A 118 18.32 -7.22 -15.79
CA ILE A 118 17.48 -6.46 -16.75
C ILE A 118 16.79 -7.40 -17.75
N GLU A 119 17.49 -8.44 -18.18
CA GLU A 119 16.98 -9.42 -19.16
C GLU A 119 16.31 -10.64 -18.52
N TYR A 120 15.83 -10.54 -17.28
CA TYR A 120 15.31 -11.67 -16.52
C TYR A 120 14.20 -12.45 -17.26
N ASN A 121 13.38 -11.76 -18.04
CA ASN A 121 12.29 -12.35 -18.80
C ASN A 121 12.81 -13.07 -20.07
N ALA A 122 13.70 -12.42 -20.84
CA ALA A 122 14.30 -13.00 -22.05
C ALA A 122 15.21 -14.20 -21.72
N THR A 123 15.86 -14.18 -20.55
CA THR A 123 16.75 -15.25 -20.08
C THR A 123 16.03 -16.31 -19.24
N HIS A 124 14.69 -16.27 -19.14
CA HIS A 124 13.86 -17.17 -18.36
C HIS A 124 14.27 -17.35 -16.89
N LYS A 125 14.89 -16.32 -16.27
CA LYS A 125 15.28 -16.37 -14.85
C LYS A 125 14.11 -16.19 -13.92
N ALA A 126 13.11 -15.41 -14.33
CA ALA A 126 11.92 -15.18 -13.54
C ALA A 126 10.69 -14.93 -14.43
N THR A 127 9.52 -15.29 -13.93
CA THR A 127 8.22 -15.07 -14.60
C THR A 127 7.28 -14.31 -13.71
N LEU A 128 6.67 -13.23 -14.24
CA LEU A 128 5.63 -12.47 -13.56
C LEU A 128 4.26 -13.08 -13.83
N GLU A 129 3.57 -13.48 -12.76
CA GLU A 129 2.15 -13.82 -12.80
C GLU A 129 1.30 -12.65 -12.30
N VAL A 130 0.30 -12.26 -13.09
CA VAL A 130 -0.61 -11.17 -12.76
C VAL A 130 -1.91 -11.77 -12.23
N ILE A 131 -2.20 -11.49 -10.95
CA ILE A 131 -3.40 -11.94 -10.26
C ILE A 131 -4.49 -10.88 -10.39
N SER A 132 -5.65 -11.27 -10.90
CA SER A 132 -6.78 -10.36 -11.07
C SER A 132 -7.29 -9.81 -9.74
N GLU A 133 -7.83 -8.59 -9.77
CA GLU A 133 -8.50 -7.94 -8.65
C GLU A 133 -10.02 -8.16 -8.66
N HIS A 134 -10.52 -9.08 -9.49
CA HIS A 134 -11.96 -9.31 -9.62
C HIS A 134 -12.55 -9.97 -8.36
N ALA A 135 -13.75 -9.55 -7.98
CA ALA A 135 -14.40 -10.01 -6.75
C ALA A 135 -14.69 -11.52 -6.71
N SER A 136 -14.80 -12.17 -7.88
CA SER A 136 -15.04 -13.62 -7.98
C SER A 136 -13.89 -14.48 -7.46
N LEU A 137 -12.68 -13.92 -7.31
CA LEU A 137 -11.55 -14.66 -6.75
C LEU A 137 -11.70 -14.94 -5.24
N GLY A 138 -12.64 -14.29 -4.54
CA GLY A 138 -12.84 -14.56 -3.13
C GLY A 138 -11.56 -14.32 -2.32
N ALA A 139 -11.10 -15.34 -1.59
CA ALA A 139 -9.86 -15.30 -0.83
C ALA A 139 -8.60 -15.56 -1.68
N ASP A 140 -8.74 -16.08 -2.91
CA ASP A 140 -7.60 -16.38 -3.80
C ASP A 140 -7.12 -15.14 -4.56
N THR A 141 -6.60 -14.18 -3.82
CA THR A 141 -6.30 -12.84 -4.34
C THR A 141 -5.11 -12.21 -3.62
N LEU A 142 -4.44 -11.29 -4.31
CA LEU A 142 -3.47 -10.37 -3.72
C LEU A 142 -4.14 -9.14 -3.08
N THR A 143 -5.45 -8.94 -3.30
CA THR A 143 -6.18 -7.72 -2.91
C THR A 143 -7.49 -8.04 -2.17
N PRO A 144 -7.44 -8.65 -0.96
CA PRO A 144 -8.62 -9.06 -0.22
C PRO A 144 -9.58 -7.90 0.08
N GLY A 145 -9.09 -6.68 0.21
CA GLY A 145 -9.94 -5.49 0.32
C GLY A 145 -10.81 -5.22 -0.92
N ARG A 146 -10.46 -5.82 -2.09
CA ARG A 146 -11.26 -5.77 -3.32
C ARG A 146 -12.34 -6.84 -3.35
N THR A 147 -12.00 -8.02 -2.93
CA THR A 147 -12.90 -9.17 -3.01
C THR A 147 -13.88 -9.20 -1.83
N CYS A 148 -13.55 -8.61 -0.68
CA CYS A 148 -14.44 -8.48 0.47
C CYS A 148 -15.61 -7.52 0.20
N LEU A 149 -16.75 -8.05 -0.25
CA LEU A 149 -17.91 -7.23 -0.65
C LEU A 149 -18.54 -6.50 0.53
N ALA A 150 -18.63 -7.16 1.69
CA ALA A 150 -19.19 -6.58 2.91
C ALA A 150 -18.37 -5.35 3.36
N ASN A 151 -17.04 -5.40 3.31
CA ASN A 151 -16.17 -4.25 3.62
C ASN A 151 -16.50 -3.00 2.77
N LYS A 152 -16.93 -3.19 1.51
CA LYS A 152 -17.33 -2.08 0.63
C LYS A 152 -18.73 -1.57 0.91
N LYS A 153 -19.64 -2.47 1.28
CA LYS A 153 -21.07 -2.17 1.48
C LYS A 153 -21.36 -1.64 2.88
N ASP A 154 -20.66 -2.13 3.91
CA ASP A 154 -20.82 -1.69 5.29
C ASP A 154 -20.40 -0.22 5.44
N GLY A 155 -21.39 0.65 5.55
CA GLY A 155 -21.16 2.11 5.67
C GLY A 155 -20.59 2.51 7.02
N GLN A 156 -20.85 1.72 8.07
CA GLN A 156 -20.48 2.03 9.45
C GLN A 156 -19.09 1.48 9.82
N ASN A 157 -18.86 0.19 9.57
CA ASN A 157 -17.66 -0.51 10.03
C ASN A 157 -16.71 -0.93 8.90
N GLY A 158 -17.11 -0.75 7.64
CA GLY A 158 -16.29 -1.04 6.47
C GLY A 158 -15.29 0.08 6.16
N GLN A 159 -14.75 0.04 4.95
CA GLN A 159 -13.71 0.98 4.50
C GLN A 159 -14.10 2.47 4.60
N ARG A 160 -15.40 2.81 4.66
CA ARG A 160 -15.90 4.19 4.78
C ARG A 160 -15.69 4.78 6.18
N LYS A 161 -15.57 3.92 7.22
CA LYS A 161 -15.31 4.35 8.60
C LYS A 161 -14.10 5.27 8.69
N GLY A 162 -12.98 4.88 8.05
CA GLY A 162 -11.77 5.69 8.08
C GLY A 162 -11.94 7.08 7.45
N TYR A 163 -12.67 7.18 6.34
CA TYR A 163 -12.94 8.48 5.71
C TYR A 163 -13.79 9.39 6.56
N ARG A 164 -14.80 8.83 7.24
CA ARG A 164 -15.70 9.57 8.10
C ARG A 164 -14.93 10.13 9.31
N ILE A 165 -14.22 9.29 10.05
CA ILE A 165 -13.47 9.71 11.24
C ILE A 165 -12.36 10.71 10.87
N ALA A 166 -11.65 10.48 9.76
CA ALA A 166 -10.65 11.44 9.28
C ALA A 166 -11.27 12.78 8.85
N ALA A 167 -12.50 12.81 8.36
CA ALA A 167 -13.20 14.06 8.05
C ALA A 167 -13.59 14.82 9.33
N GLU A 168 -14.05 14.10 10.36
CA GLU A 168 -14.32 14.67 11.68
C GLU A 168 -13.06 15.34 12.26
N TYR A 169 -11.90 14.66 12.24
CA TYR A 169 -10.64 15.24 12.69
C TYR A 169 -10.20 16.44 11.86
N ARG A 170 -10.32 16.38 10.52
CA ARG A 170 -9.96 17.52 9.66
C ARG A 170 -10.77 18.77 9.97
N ALA A 171 -12.05 18.61 10.30
CA ALA A 171 -12.91 19.74 10.68
C ALA A 171 -12.41 20.49 11.92
N LEU A 172 -11.53 19.89 12.74
CA LEU A 172 -10.95 20.55 13.92
C LEU A 172 -9.73 21.42 13.61
N TYR A 173 -8.87 21.02 12.65
CA TYR A 173 -7.64 21.77 12.39
C TYR A 173 -7.65 22.61 11.08
N MET A 174 -8.47 22.26 10.11
CA MET A 174 -8.55 22.98 8.83
C MET A 174 -9.02 24.44 8.96
N PRO A 175 -9.92 24.83 9.88
CA PRO A 175 -10.33 26.22 10.05
C PRO A 175 -9.16 27.16 10.30
N THR A 176 -8.22 26.79 11.18
CA THR A 176 -7.03 27.60 11.48
C THR A 176 -6.17 27.86 10.24
N ILE A 177 -5.97 26.83 9.38
CA ILE A 177 -5.23 26.97 8.13
C ILE A 177 -5.99 27.88 7.16
N ARG A 178 -7.30 27.69 7.05
CA ARG A 178 -8.18 28.46 6.18
C ARG A 178 -8.13 29.96 6.51
N ASP A 179 -8.29 30.29 7.79
CA ASP A 179 -8.32 31.69 8.26
C ASP A 179 -6.95 32.35 8.05
N ARG A 180 -5.85 31.62 8.33
CA ARG A 180 -4.50 32.11 8.08
C ARG A 180 -4.27 32.41 6.59
N LEU A 181 -4.64 31.49 5.71
CA LEU A 181 -4.45 31.67 4.27
C LEU A 181 -5.40 32.71 3.68
N LEU A 182 -6.62 32.84 4.20
CA LEU A 182 -7.54 33.93 3.83
C LEU A 182 -6.91 35.29 4.13
N ASN A 183 -6.36 35.46 5.33
CA ASN A 183 -5.69 36.71 5.72
C ASN A 183 -4.44 37.02 4.88
N GLN A 184 -3.72 35.98 4.43
CA GLN A 184 -2.52 36.14 3.61
C GLN A 184 -2.81 36.41 2.14
N THR A 185 -3.88 35.88 1.60
CA THR A 185 -4.13 35.84 0.14
C THR A 185 -5.41 36.56 -0.28
N GLY A 186 -6.31 36.86 0.63
CA GLY A 186 -7.69 37.30 0.32
C GLY A 186 -8.58 36.19 -0.27
N MET A 187 -8.07 34.94 -0.36
CA MET A 187 -8.76 33.83 -1.00
C MET A 187 -9.21 32.79 0.03
N LEU A 188 -10.50 32.50 0.05
CA LEU A 188 -11.08 31.47 0.93
C LEU A 188 -10.91 30.10 0.28
N PHE A 189 -10.19 29.18 0.94
CA PHE A 189 -10.00 27.80 0.51
C PHE A 189 -10.94 26.85 1.27
N SER A 190 -11.51 25.88 0.56
CA SER A 190 -12.25 24.77 1.17
C SER A 190 -11.32 23.73 1.77
N ASP A 191 -11.81 22.89 2.70
CA ASP A 191 -11.06 21.78 3.28
C ASP A 191 -10.49 20.81 2.23
N THR A 192 -11.24 20.62 1.14
CA THR A 192 -10.77 19.75 0.03
C THR A 192 -9.60 20.37 -0.71
N GLU A 193 -9.60 21.68 -0.90
CA GLU A 193 -8.49 22.39 -1.54
C GLU A 193 -7.26 22.44 -0.65
N LEU A 194 -7.42 22.75 0.64
CA LEU A 194 -6.32 22.71 1.60
C LEU A 194 -5.68 21.31 1.63
N TRP A 195 -6.50 20.27 1.67
CA TRP A 195 -6.02 18.89 1.60
C TRP A 195 -5.25 18.61 0.31
N ALA A 196 -5.76 19.04 -0.84
CA ALA A 196 -5.09 18.88 -2.12
C ALA A 196 -3.75 19.62 -2.19
N MET A 197 -3.67 20.83 -1.60
CA MET A 197 -2.42 21.60 -1.50
C MET A 197 -1.40 20.89 -0.59
N GLN A 198 -1.81 20.31 0.55
CA GLN A 198 -0.93 19.51 1.41
C GLN A 198 -0.43 18.25 0.69
N GLU A 199 -1.28 17.58 -0.10
CA GLU A 199 -0.87 16.42 -0.91
C GLU A 199 0.09 16.81 -2.05
N MET A 200 -0.01 18.02 -2.63
CA MET A 200 0.90 18.48 -3.68
C MET A 200 2.35 18.52 -3.20
N CYS A 201 2.62 18.95 -1.96
CA CYS A 201 3.96 18.90 -1.37
C CYS A 201 4.62 17.52 -1.59
N GLY A 202 3.98 16.45 -1.13
CA GLY A 202 4.54 15.11 -1.22
C GLY A 202 4.61 14.55 -2.65
N PHE A 203 3.58 14.76 -3.46
CA PHE A 203 3.58 14.25 -4.84
C PHE A 203 4.58 14.97 -5.74
N GLU A 204 4.74 16.28 -5.59
CA GLU A 204 5.73 17.02 -6.38
C GLU A 204 7.17 16.61 -6.02
N ILE A 205 7.45 16.36 -4.75
CA ILE A 205 8.75 15.80 -4.32
C ILE A 205 9.05 14.48 -5.05
N THR A 206 8.07 13.60 -5.22
CA THR A 206 8.31 12.32 -5.93
C THR A 206 8.59 12.48 -7.42
N VAL A 207 8.28 13.64 -8.01
CA VAL A 207 8.48 13.92 -9.45
C VAL A 207 9.67 14.85 -9.69
N ARG A 208 9.77 15.93 -8.90
CA ARG A 208 10.77 17.01 -9.10
C ARG A 208 11.91 16.98 -8.07
N GLY A 209 11.81 16.16 -7.02
CA GLY A 209 12.78 16.10 -5.93
C GLY A 209 12.59 17.17 -4.84
N ARG A 210 11.80 18.20 -5.12
CA ARG A 210 11.46 19.31 -4.20
C ARG A 210 10.06 19.83 -4.49
N SER A 211 9.49 20.61 -3.55
CA SER A 211 8.21 21.28 -3.76
C SER A 211 8.08 22.50 -2.86
N ASP A 212 7.78 23.65 -3.45
CA ASP A 212 7.48 24.88 -2.72
C ASP A 212 6.11 24.85 -2.05
N TRP A 213 5.20 23.96 -2.46
CA TRP A 213 3.95 23.67 -1.73
C TRP A 213 4.19 23.28 -0.27
N CYS A 214 5.35 22.72 0.05
CA CYS A 214 5.71 22.36 1.42
C CYS A 214 5.88 23.59 2.32
N ASN A 215 6.26 24.73 1.76
CA ASN A 215 6.55 25.96 2.51
C ASN A 215 5.27 26.76 2.87
N ILE A 216 4.11 26.37 2.31
CA ILE A 216 2.83 27.03 2.59
C ILE A 216 2.35 26.69 4.00
N PHE A 217 2.63 25.47 4.46
CA PHE A 217 2.11 24.95 5.73
C PHE A 217 3.17 24.93 6.81
N THR A 218 2.74 25.15 8.05
CA THR A 218 3.61 25.01 9.22
C THR A 218 3.88 23.54 9.53
N LYS A 219 4.87 23.29 10.38
CA LYS A 219 5.16 21.95 10.88
C LYS A 219 3.94 21.31 11.57
N ASP A 220 3.23 22.07 12.38
CA ASP A 220 2.06 21.56 13.14
C ASP A 220 0.88 21.26 12.22
N GLU A 221 0.70 22.04 11.16
CA GLU A 221 -0.28 21.78 10.12
C GLU A 221 0.04 20.48 9.34
N PHE A 222 1.33 20.21 9.09
CA PHE A 222 1.75 18.92 8.52
C PHE A 222 1.66 17.76 9.50
N LEU A 223 1.92 17.95 10.79
CA LEU A 223 1.68 16.92 11.81
C LEU A 223 0.19 16.57 11.90
N SER A 224 -0.69 17.55 11.77
CA SER A 224 -2.13 17.34 11.71
C SER A 224 -2.55 16.59 10.42
N PHE A 225 -1.94 16.93 9.28
CA PHE A 225 -2.14 16.21 8.03
C PHE A 225 -1.67 14.74 8.13
N GLU A 226 -0.48 14.49 8.68
CA GLU A 226 0.02 13.13 8.92
C GLU A 226 -0.96 12.35 9.78
N TYR A 227 -1.40 12.94 10.89
CA TYR A 227 -2.33 12.27 11.80
C TYR A 227 -3.70 12.00 11.17
N ALA A 228 -4.22 12.92 10.35
CA ALA A 228 -5.43 12.67 9.56
C ALA A 228 -5.27 11.47 8.61
N ARG A 229 -4.07 11.27 8.04
CA ARG A 229 -3.73 10.10 7.23
C ARG A 229 -3.63 8.82 8.08
N ASP A 230 -3.09 8.93 9.30
CA ASP A 230 -3.02 7.80 10.24
C ASP A 230 -4.43 7.33 10.61
N ILE A 231 -5.31 8.25 11.03
CA ILE A 231 -6.73 7.97 11.33
C ILE A 231 -7.42 7.31 10.13
N LEU A 232 -7.28 7.91 8.95
CA LEU A 232 -7.89 7.38 7.73
C LEU A 232 -7.55 5.91 7.53
N HIS A 233 -6.27 5.55 7.60
CA HIS A 233 -5.82 4.20 7.28
C HIS A 233 -6.00 3.21 8.43
N TYR A 234 -5.90 3.67 9.67
CA TYR A 234 -6.20 2.86 10.86
C TYR A 234 -7.63 2.31 10.84
N TYR A 235 -8.60 3.19 10.58
CA TYR A 235 -10.02 2.82 10.57
C TYR A 235 -10.54 2.34 9.21
N ARG A 236 -9.77 2.47 8.13
CA ARG A 236 -10.15 2.02 6.79
C ARG A 236 -9.71 0.58 6.50
N ALA A 237 -8.54 0.17 6.96
CA ALA A 237 -7.93 -1.12 6.61
C ALA A 237 -6.99 -1.66 7.71
N GLY A 238 -6.70 -0.88 8.74
CA GLY A 238 -5.81 -1.22 9.84
C GLY A 238 -6.54 -1.88 11.02
N PRO A 239 -5.92 -1.87 12.22
CA PRO A 239 -6.46 -2.54 13.41
C PRO A 239 -7.84 -2.03 13.86
N GLY A 240 -8.16 -0.76 13.60
CA GLY A 240 -9.45 -0.16 13.95
C GLY A 240 -10.63 -0.53 13.04
N GLN A 241 -10.42 -1.44 12.07
CA GLN A 241 -11.40 -1.80 11.06
C GLN A 241 -11.87 -3.25 11.23
N LYS A 242 -13.18 -3.49 11.19
CA LYS A 242 -13.81 -4.80 11.45
C LYS A 242 -13.24 -5.94 10.59
N TYR A 243 -12.97 -5.69 9.33
CA TYR A 243 -12.53 -6.70 8.34
C TYR A 243 -11.01 -6.81 8.22
N GLY A 244 -10.25 -5.93 8.91
CA GLY A 244 -8.80 -5.79 8.73
C GLY A 244 -8.06 -7.06 9.07
N VAL A 245 -8.32 -7.64 10.24
CA VAL A 245 -7.67 -8.88 10.71
C VAL A 245 -7.95 -10.03 9.75
N SER A 246 -9.19 -10.23 9.31
CA SER A 246 -9.56 -11.33 8.40
C SER A 246 -8.89 -11.21 7.03
N MET A 247 -8.84 -9.99 6.47
CA MET A 247 -8.14 -9.73 5.21
C MET A 247 -6.63 -9.99 5.32
N GLY A 248 -6.02 -9.58 6.44
CA GLY A 248 -4.59 -9.77 6.69
C GLY A 248 -4.24 -11.21 7.00
N TRP A 249 -5.11 -11.92 7.68
CA TRP A 249 -4.90 -13.32 8.04
C TRP A 249 -4.78 -14.24 6.83
N LEU A 250 -5.49 -13.99 5.72
CA LEU A 250 -5.31 -14.74 4.49
C LEU A 250 -3.83 -14.80 4.06
N TRP A 251 -3.17 -13.66 4.09
CA TRP A 251 -1.77 -13.53 3.77
C TRP A 251 -0.86 -14.17 4.83
N LEU A 252 -1.15 -13.91 6.11
CA LEU A 252 -0.38 -14.46 7.22
C LEU A 252 -0.41 -15.99 7.20
N ASN A 253 -1.60 -16.56 6.98
CA ASN A 253 -1.78 -18.01 6.88
C ASN A 253 -1.03 -18.60 5.67
N ALA A 254 -1.18 -18.01 4.48
CA ALA A 254 -0.47 -18.46 3.29
C ALA A 254 1.05 -18.40 3.49
N THR A 255 1.56 -17.30 4.04
CA THR A 255 2.99 -17.13 4.33
C THR A 255 3.48 -18.15 5.36
N THR A 256 2.71 -18.38 6.43
CA THR A 256 3.06 -19.38 7.46
C THR A 256 3.14 -20.79 6.88
N ASN A 257 2.20 -21.16 6.00
CA ASN A 257 2.22 -22.44 5.32
C ASN A 257 3.45 -22.61 4.42
N LEU A 258 3.88 -21.55 3.73
CA LEU A 258 5.13 -21.56 2.95
C LEU A 258 6.36 -21.77 3.85
N LEU A 259 6.43 -21.07 4.98
CA LEU A 259 7.51 -21.21 5.94
C LEU A 259 7.58 -22.63 6.56
N LEU A 260 6.43 -23.26 6.82
CA LEU A 260 6.33 -24.63 7.33
C LEU A 260 6.81 -25.65 6.30
N LYS A 261 6.47 -25.48 5.01
CA LYS A 261 7.01 -26.30 3.91
C LYS A 261 8.53 -26.14 3.76
N GLY A 262 9.05 -24.95 4.06
CA GLY A 262 10.47 -24.66 4.02
C GLY A 262 11.03 -24.54 2.60
N PRO A 263 12.38 -24.69 2.43
CA PRO A 263 13.06 -24.48 1.15
C PRO A 263 12.61 -25.41 0.01
N GLU A 264 12.05 -26.56 0.34
CA GLU A 264 11.54 -27.54 -0.64
C GLU A 264 10.37 -26.97 -1.48
N ALA A 265 9.60 -26.07 -0.89
CA ALA A 265 8.53 -25.36 -1.63
C ALA A 265 9.06 -24.23 -2.51
N GLY A 266 10.36 -23.92 -2.41
CA GLY A 266 11.05 -22.83 -3.11
C GLY A 266 11.74 -21.88 -2.15
N PRO A 267 12.99 -21.46 -2.44
CA PRO A 267 13.77 -20.61 -1.54
C PRO A 267 13.33 -19.15 -1.52
N LEU A 268 12.60 -18.69 -2.53
CA LEU A 268 12.21 -17.28 -2.72
C LEU A 268 10.76 -17.13 -3.15
N TYR A 269 10.06 -16.19 -2.52
CA TYR A 269 8.70 -15.80 -2.87
C TYR A 269 8.56 -14.27 -2.87
N PHE A 270 8.05 -13.70 -3.96
CA PHE A 270 7.80 -12.27 -4.09
C PHE A 270 6.35 -12.03 -4.49
N SER A 271 5.64 -11.18 -3.75
CA SER A 271 4.32 -10.72 -4.15
C SER A 271 4.19 -9.22 -3.98
N LEU A 272 3.59 -8.58 -4.97
CA LEU A 272 3.30 -7.15 -4.98
C LEU A 272 1.80 -6.94 -5.09
N SER A 273 1.25 -6.13 -4.21
CA SER A 273 -0.18 -5.98 -4.06
C SER A 273 -0.60 -4.52 -3.98
N VAL A 274 -1.64 -4.15 -4.70
CA VAL A 274 -2.29 -2.84 -4.61
C VAL A 274 -3.74 -2.90 -5.09
N HIS A 275 -4.59 -2.16 -4.42
CA HIS A 275 -6.00 -2.05 -4.68
C HIS A 275 -6.36 -0.88 -5.64
N ARG A 276 -7.01 -1.13 -6.78
CA ARG A 276 -7.46 -0.13 -7.76
C ARG A 276 -9.00 0.04 -7.77
N PRO A 277 -9.58 1.24 -7.98
CA PRO A 277 -10.98 1.40 -8.37
C PRO A 277 -11.17 1.04 -9.84
N LEU A 278 -12.16 0.22 -10.13
CA LEU A 278 -12.57 -0.06 -11.51
C LEU A 278 -13.12 1.19 -12.18
N TYR A 279 -12.47 1.62 -13.25
CA TYR A 279 -13.06 2.45 -14.28
C TYR A 279 -13.39 1.55 -15.50
N ARG A 280 -14.62 1.08 -15.59
CA ARG A 280 -15.12 0.44 -16.81
C ARG A 280 -15.32 1.51 -17.87
N ARG A 281 -14.45 1.55 -18.86
CA ARG A 281 -14.70 2.26 -20.12
C ARG A 281 -15.79 1.49 -20.87
N LYS A 282 -17.06 1.88 -20.71
CA LYS A 282 -18.09 1.56 -21.68
C LYS A 282 -18.10 2.67 -22.74
N ILE A 283 -17.48 2.40 -23.87
CA ILE A 283 -17.79 3.09 -25.11
C ILE A 283 -19.14 2.52 -25.57
N ARG A 284 -20.20 3.25 -25.34
CA ARG A 284 -21.44 3.27 -26.14
C ARG A 284 -22.18 4.58 -25.85
N HIS A 285 -22.40 5.33 -26.90
CA HIS A 285 -23.30 6.45 -26.96
C HIS A 285 -24.71 6.04 -26.51
N PHE A 286 -25.24 6.75 -25.52
CA PHE A 286 -26.68 7.02 -25.40
C PHE A 286 -26.90 8.28 -24.55
N PRO A 287 -27.78 9.19 -24.96
CA PRO A 287 -28.09 10.39 -24.19
C PRO A 287 -29.20 10.07 -23.19
N ASN A 288 -28.97 10.27 -21.93
CA ASN A 288 -29.86 10.88 -20.97
C ASN A 288 -29.42 10.71 -19.52
N LYS A 289 -29.56 11.77 -18.80
CA LYS A 289 -29.29 12.09 -17.42
C LYS A 289 -29.66 10.99 -16.41
N ARG A 290 -28.69 10.54 -15.60
CA ARG A 290 -28.86 10.32 -14.15
C ARG A 290 -27.49 10.43 -13.49
N ARG A 291 -27.36 11.37 -12.56
CA ARG A 291 -26.20 11.60 -11.70
C ARG A 291 -25.93 10.35 -10.86
N LEU A 292 -25.02 9.52 -11.29
CA LEU A 292 -24.41 8.48 -10.45
C LEU A 292 -23.23 9.12 -9.76
N THR A 293 -23.34 9.37 -8.46
CA THR A 293 -22.25 9.75 -7.58
C THR A 293 -21.21 8.63 -7.56
N LYS A 294 -20.13 8.80 -8.32
CA LYS A 294 -18.99 7.88 -8.33
C LYS A 294 -18.23 8.01 -7.01
N LYS A 295 -18.32 6.99 -6.16
CA LYS A 295 -17.55 6.89 -4.93
C LYS A 295 -16.27 6.13 -5.22
N ASN A 296 -15.13 6.83 -5.14
CA ASN A 296 -13.81 6.29 -5.37
C ASN A 296 -13.17 5.86 -4.06
N SER A 297 -12.62 4.67 -4.05
CA SER A 297 -11.86 4.10 -2.96
C SER A 297 -10.37 4.14 -3.30
N VAL A 298 -9.50 4.52 -2.35
CA VAL A 298 -8.06 4.72 -2.48
C VAL A 298 -7.32 3.68 -1.60
N HIS A 299 -6.26 3.23 -1.77
CA HIS A 299 -5.28 2.30 -2.24
C HIS A 299 -4.08 2.04 -1.29
N ASP A 300 -4.24 1.71 0.00
CA ASP A 300 -3.18 1.25 0.90
C ASP A 300 -3.66 0.02 1.70
N GLY A 301 -4.53 -0.75 1.05
CA GLY A 301 -5.42 -1.71 1.69
C GLY A 301 -4.86 -3.09 1.98
N ASP A 302 -3.60 -3.42 1.62
CA ASP A 302 -3.15 -4.81 1.74
C ASP A 302 -2.05 -5.00 2.79
N ILE A 303 -1.10 -4.05 2.93
CA ILE A 303 -0.11 -4.09 4.01
C ILE A 303 -0.75 -3.79 5.37
N ALA A 304 -1.67 -2.83 5.44
CA ALA A 304 -2.32 -2.47 6.69
C ALA A 304 -3.11 -3.62 7.33
N PRO A 305 -3.92 -4.42 6.59
CA PRO A 305 -4.51 -5.65 7.09
C PRO A 305 -3.49 -6.67 7.60
N MET A 306 -2.38 -6.86 6.86
CA MET A 306 -1.32 -7.77 7.30
C MET A 306 -0.70 -7.32 8.63
N MET A 307 -0.47 -6.02 8.81
CA MET A 307 0.02 -5.46 10.07
C MET A 307 -0.99 -5.67 11.22
N ALA A 308 -2.31 -5.57 10.92
CA ALA A 308 -3.35 -5.87 11.90
C ALA A 308 -3.38 -7.36 12.29
N ALA A 309 -3.19 -8.27 11.32
CA ALA A 309 -3.15 -9.71 11.59
C ALA A 309 -1.88 -10.14 12.36
N LEU A 310 -0.77 -9.44 12.17
CA LEU A 310 0.50 -9.68 12.88
C LEU A 310 0.49 -9.14 14.33
N ASP A 311 -0.46 -8.28 14.70
CA ASP A 311 -0.52 -7.58 16.00
C ASP A 311 0.75 -6.81 16.37
N ILE A 312 1.51 -6.35 15.38
CA ILE A 312 2.78 -5.65 15.65
C ILE A 312 2.54 -4.24 16.18
N ILE A 313 1.42 -3.65 15.79
CA ILE A 313 1.02 -2.29 16.15
C ILE A 313 -0.30 -2.37 16.89
N ASN A 314 -0.22 -2.35 18.21
CA ASN A 314 -1.35 -2.37 19.13
C ASN A 314 -1.55 -0.99 19.73
N ASP A 315 -1.93 0.00 18.91
CA ASP A 315 -2.49 1.22 19.44
C ASP A 315 -3.96 0.96 19.82
N PRO A 316 -4.43 1.55 20.92
CA PRO A 316 -5.85 1.65 21.18
C PRO A 316 -6.51 2.50 20.09
N HIS A 317 -7.76 2.86 20.27
CA HIS A 317 -8.42 3.77 19.32
C HIS A 317 -7.63 5.08 19.16
N LEU A 318 -7.40 5.47 17.91
CA LEU A 318 -6.81 6.76 17.60
C LEU A 318 -7.87 7.86 17.85
N PRO A 319 -7.66 8.77 18.83
CA PRO A 319 -8.65 9.80 19.17
C PRO A 319 -8.70 10.90 18.09
N ILE A 320 -9.82 11.60 17.99
CA ILE A 320 -9.94 12.78 17.13
C ILE A 320 -9.70 14.10 17.89
N SER A 321 -9.64 14.09 19.22
CA SER A 321 -9.50 15.28 20.04
C SER A 321 -8.06 15.83 20.11
N HIS A 322 -7.06 14.97 19.90
CA HIS A 322 -5.64 15.33 19.99
C HIS A 322 -4.78 14.33 19.22
N ILE A 323 -3.51 14.68 18.99
CA ILE A 323 -2.51 13.80 18.36
C ILE A 323 -1.77 13.04 19.47
N PRO A 324 -1.92 11.71 19.61
CA PRO A 324 -1.05 10.92 20.49
C PRO A 324 0.36 10.87 19.90
N HIS A 325 1.31 11.54 20.54
CA HIS A 325 2.69 11.62 20.00
C HIS A 325 3.47 10.32 20.13
N ASP A 326 3.06 9.44 21.03
CA ASP A 326 3.62 8.10 21.29
C ASP A 326 2.97 6.98 20.46
N ARG A 327 1.97 7.31 19.61
CA ARG A 327 1.30 6.32 18.75
C ARG A 327 2.29 5.55 17.90
N LYS A 328 2.10 4.26 17.81
CA LYS A 328 2.88 3.34 16.97
C LYS A 328 2.36 3.30 15.54
N TRP A 329 1.06 3.49 15.35
CA TRP A 329 0.43 3.54 14.04
C TRP A 329 0.73 4.88 13.36
N ARG A 330 1.77 4.89 12.54
CA ARG A 330 2.10 6.00 11.63
C ARG A 330 2.05 5.47 10.21
N LYS A 331 1.12 5.99 9.40
CA LYS A 331 0.92 5.52 8.02
C LYS A 331 2.20 5.61 7.19
N SER A 332 2.98 6.65 7.41
CA SER A 332 4.29 6.88 6.78
C SER A 332 5.31 5.78 7.11
N GLN A 333 5.19 5.10 8.24
CA GLN A 333 6.07 4.01 8.68
C GLN A 333 5.47 2.63 8.42
N VAL A 334 4.15 2.48 8.56
CA VAL A 334 3.45 1.20 8.39
C VAL A 334 3.45 0.74 6.94
N SER A 335 3.07 1.61 6.01
CA SER A 335 2.99 1.26 4.59
C SER A 335 3.30 2.46 3.69
N PRO A 336 4.53 2.99 3.70
CA PRO A 336 4.98 3.99 2.73
C PRO A 336 4.84 3.46 1.30
N MET A 337 5.00 4.30 0.29
CA MET A 337 5.20 3.82 -1.08
C MET A 337 6.49 3.00 -1.12
N GLY A 338 6.50 1.87 -1.84
CA GLY A 338 7.60 0.90 -1.79
C GLY A 338 7.76 0.15 -0.45
N GLY A 339 6.86 0.38 0.51
CA GLY A 339 6.85 -0.31 1.80
C GLY A 339 6.71 -1.82 1.64
N ARG A 340 7.37 -2.60 2.53
CA ARG A 340 7.46 -4.05 2.38
C ARG A 340 7.52 -4.80 3.71
N ILE A 341 7.04 -6.03 3.67
CA ILE A 341 7.15 -7.01 4.76
C ILE A 341 7.88 -8.23 4.21
N ILE A 342 8.96 -8.63 4.84
CA ILE A 342 9.77 -9.78 4.48
C ILE A 342 9.77 -10.74 5.67
N PHE A 343 9.49 -12.01 5.39
CA PHE A 343 9.61 -13.12 6.33
C PHE A 343 10.84 -13.92 5.94
N GLU A 344 11.76 -14.10 6.87
CA GLU A 344 12.97 -14.87 6.67
C GLU A 344 12.88 -16.14 7.54
N LEU A 345 12.97 -17.32 6.91
CA LEU A 345 13.12 -18.57 7.60
C LEU A 345 14.62 -18.78 7.91
N LEU A 346 14.95 -18.84 9.19
CA LEU A 346 16.31 -19.06 9.67
C LEU A 346 16.44 -20.51 10.17
N SER A 347 17.56 -21.14 9.84
CA SER A 347 17.95 -22.43 10.42
C SER A 347 19.22 -22.21 11.22
N CYS A 348 19.24 -22.69 12.46
CA CYS A 348 20.41 -22.63 13.36
C CYS A 348 21.10 -23.99 13.43
N ASP A 349 22.31 -24.03 13.99
CA ASP A 349 23.15 -25.22 14.11
C ASP A 349 22.48 -26.39 14.88
N ASP A 350 21.54 -26.03 15.77
CA ASP A 350 20.72 -26.98 16.54
C ASP A 350 19.50 -27.51 15.73
N LYS A 351 19.45 -27.25 14.43
CA LYS A 351 18.37 -27.61 13.51
C LYS A 351 17.02 -26.95 13.81
N ARG A 352 16.95 -26.08 14.83
CA ARG A 352 15.72 -25.32 15.09
C ARG A 352 15.51 -24.27 14.03
N LYS A 353 14.24 -24.07 13.64
CA LYS A 353 13.83 -23.09 12.64
C LYS A 353 13.15 -21.89 13.32
N TYR A 354 13.44 -20.71 12.83
CA TYR A 354 12.93 -19.46 13.35
C TYR A 354 12.41 -18.58 12.21
N VAL A 355 11.43 -17.74 12.51
CA VAL A 355 10.90 -16.72 11.59
C VAL A 355 11.38 -15.36 12.05
N ARG A 356 12.12 -14.66 11.20
CA ARG A 356 12.50 -13.27 11.40
C ARG A 356 11.68 -12.37 10.51
N LEU A 357 11.12 -11.34 11.10
CA LEU A 357 10.30 -10.37 10.41
C LEU A 357 11.11 -9.11 10.12
N ASN A 358 11.05 -8.65 8.88
CA ASN A 358 11.66 -7.40 8.45
C ASN A 358 10.58 -6.51 7.81
N ILE A 359 10.37 -5.32 8.36
CA ILE A 359 9.40 -4.34 7.88
C ILE A 359 10.14 -3.08 7.48
N ASN A 360 10.00 -2.68 6.21
CA ASN A 360 10.64 -1.48 5.66
C ASN A 360 12.14 -1.41 5.98
N ASP A 361 12.84 -2.54 5.82
CA ASP A 361 14.27 -2.77 6.11
C ASP A 361 14.66 -2.80 7.60
N GLY A 362 13.70 -2.69 8.51
CA GLY A 362 13.90 -2.82 9.95
C GLY A 362 13.50 -4.20 10.48
N ILE A 363 14.37 -4.85 11.29
CA ILE A 363 14.00 -6.08 12.00
C ILE A 363 12.97 -5.74 13.07
N THR A 364 11.82 -6.40 12.99
CA THR A 364 10.69 -6.18 13.89
C THR A 364 10.40 -7.46 14.66
N ALA A 365 10.36 -7.37 15.99
CA ALA A 365 9.97 -8.49 16.83
C ALA A 365 8.47 -8.78 16.67
N VAL A 366 8.11 -10.06 16.60
CA VAL A 366 6.72 -10.47 16.75
C VAL A 366 6.35 -10.38 18.22
N PRO A 367 5.25 -9.70 18.62
CA PRO A 367 4.85 -9.60 20.01
C PRO A 367 4.73 -10.99 20.64
N ASP A 368 5.27 -11.15 21.87
CA ASP A 368 5.26 -12.38 22.65
C ASP A 368 5.93 -13.59 21.96
N CYS A 369 6.67 -13.37 20.88
CA CYS A 369 7.39 -14.41 20.14
C CYS A 369 8.70 -13.89 19.54
N ASN A 370 9.69 -13.66 20.39
CA ASN A 370 10.96 -13.04 19.98
C ASN A 370 12.19 -13.66 20.71
N SER A 371 12.04 -14.89 21.16
CA SER A 371 13.07 -15.60 21.95
C SER A 371 14.23 -16.15 21.13
N GLY A 372 14.10 -16.15 19.80
CA GLY A 372 15.12 -16.63 18.88
C GLY A 372 16.20 -15.59 18.53
N PRO A 373 17.25 -16.01 17.79
CA PRO A 373 18.34 -15.13 17.37
C PRO A 373 17.85 -13.91 16.62
N GLY A 374 18.36 -12.70 16.96
CA GLY A 374 18.00 -11.46 16.28
C GLY A 374 16.52 -11.11 16.38
N LYS A 375 15.89 -11.35 17.51
CA LYS A 375 14.45 -11.11 17.77
C LYS A 375 13.52 -11.96 16.89
N SER A 376 13.99 -13.13 16.43
CA SER A 376 13.15 -14.06 15.66
C SER A 376 12.23 -14.89 16.56
N CYS A 377 11.14 -15.37 15.98
CA CYS A 377 10.16 -16.23 16.64
C CYS A 377 10.43 -17.69 16.26
N PRO A 378 10.43 -18.66 17.18
CA PRO A 378 10.47 -20.08 16.83
C PRO A 378 9.34 -20.41 15.84
N LEU A 379 9.63 -21.18 14.78
CA LEU A 379 8.66 -21.44 13.71
C LEU A 379 7.38 -22.10 14.22
N ALA A 380 7.49 -23.03 15.18
CA ALA A 380 6.33 -23.69 15.77
C ALA A 380 5.42 -22.70 16.52
N ASP A 381 6.01 -21.76 17.28
CA ASP A 381 5.29 -20.74 18.03
C ASP A 381 4.64 -19.72 17.08
N PHE A 382 5.36 -19.36 15.99
CA PHE A 382 4.81 -18.51 14.96
C PHE A 382 3.59 -19.16 14.29
N ALA A 383 3.65 -20.44 13.96
CA ALA A 383 2.55 -21.19 13.39
C ALA A 383 1.37 -21.30 14.35
N ALA A 384 1.62 -21.59 15.63
CA ALA A 384 0.58 -21.62 16.66
C ALA A 384 -0.09 -20.26 16.84
N ARG A 385 0.68 -19.16 16.81
CA ARG A 385 0.16 -17.79 16.85
C ARG A 385 -0.72 -17.50 15.63
N THR A 386 -0.29 -17.87 14.43
CA THR A 386 -1.07 -17.70 13.21
C THR A 386 -2.40 -18.46 13.28
N LYS A 387 -2.40 -19.68 13.83
CA LYS A 387 -3.62 -20.48 14.02
C LYS A 387 -4.61 -19.76 14.96
N ARG A 388 -4.16 -19.32 16.14
CA ARG A 388 -5.00 -18.53 17.07
C ARG A 388 -5.56 -17.27 16.43
N LYS A 389 -4.72 -16.55 15.65
CA LYS A 389 -5.19 -15.36 14.90
C LYS A 389 -6.26 -15.72 13.86
N GLY A 390 -6.24 -16.93 13.32
CA GLY A 390 -7.28 -17.44 12.42
C GLY A 390 -8.65 -17.58 13.10
N GLU A 391 -8.66 -17.96 14.37
CA GLU A 391 -9.89 -18.03 15.15
C GLU A 391 -10.53 -16.64 15.37
N GLU A 392 -9.69 -15.61 15.64
CA GLU A 392 -10.13 -14.22 15.72
C GLU A 392 -10.56 -13.64 14.36
N ALA A 393 -9.89 -14.05 13.28
CA ALA A 393 -10.10 -13.54 11.94
C ALA A 393 -11.48 -13.89 11.38
N GLN A 394 -12.14 -14.91 11.92
CA GLN A 394 -13.39 -15.46 11.42
C GLN A 394 -13.27 -16.00 9.99
N ASP A 395 -14.32 -16.62 9.50
CA ASP A 395 -14.39 -17.08 8.11
C ASP A 395 -14.49 -15.90 7.15
N PHE A 396 -13.46 -15.73 6.30
CA PHE A 396 -13.39 -14.64 5.33
C PHE A 396 -14.58 -14.62 4.39
N LYS A 397 -15.00 -15.80 3.92
CA LYS A 397 -16.10 -15.94 2.96
C LYS A 397 -17.42 -15.47 3.56
N LYS A 398 -17.74 -15.93 4.76
CA LYS A 398 -18.93 -15.51 5.52
C LYS A 398 -18.88 -14.03 5.89
N LEU A 399 -17.77 -13.58 6.49
CA LEU A 399 -17.60 -12.20 6.94
C LEU A 399 -17.68 -11.20 5.76
N CYS A 400 -17.14 -11.58 4.59
CA CYS A 400 -17.11 -10.72 3.40
C CYS A 400 -18.39 -10.83 2.54
N GLY A 401 -19.34 -11.69 2.89
CA GLY A 401 -20.60 -11.87 2.16
C GLY A 401 -20.38 -12.42 0.75
N LEU A 402 -19.51 -13.43 0.63
CA LEU A 402 -19.18 -14.10 -0.62
C LEU A 402 -20.04 -15.36 -0.81
N GLY A 403 -20.29 -15.74 -2.07
CA GLY A 403 -21.04 -16.95 -2.39
C GLY A 403 -20.27 -18.24 -2.06
N GLU A 404 -20.96 -19.37 -2.02
CA GLU A 404 -20.38 -20.67 -1.66
C GLU A 404 -19.22 -21.10 -2.59
N SER A 405 -19.27 -20.77 -3.86
CA SER A 405 -18.23 -21.07 -4.84
C SER A 405 -16.97 -20.20 -4.73
N ALA A 406 -16.97 -19.16 -3.88
CA ALA A 406 -15.80 -18.31 -3.72
C ALA A 406 -14.67 -19.07 -3.02
N ALA A 407 -13.43 -18.84 -3.47
CA ALA A 407 -12.25 -19.42 -2.84
C ALA A 407 -12.11 -19.01 -1.38
N GLU A 408 -11.59 -19.91 -0.55
CA GLU A 408 -11.44 -19.72 0.92
C GLU A 408 -10.03 -19.39 1.33
N ARG A 409 -9.04 -19.57 0.46
CA ARG A 409 -7.62 -19.36 0.73
C ARG A 409 -6.86 -18.93 -0.51
N ILE A 410 -5.65 -18.43 -0.33
CA ILE A 410 -4.70 -18.17 -1.40
C ILE A 410 -4.10 -19.49 -1.87
N THR A 411 -4.17 -19.76 -3.18
CA THR A 411 -3.69 -21.02 -3.79
C THR A 411 -2.50 -20.83 -4.73
N PHE A 412 -2.34 -19.67 -5.34
CA PHE A 412 -1.34 -19.40 -6.39
C PHE A 412 0.10 -19.22 -5.87
N LEU A 413 0.33 -18.99 -4.58
CA LEU A 413 1.66 -18.78 -4.03
C LEU A 413 2.45 -20.10 -3.94
N HIS A 414 2.87 -20.63 -5.08
CA HIS A 414 3.75 -21.79 -5.18
C HIS A 414 4.69 -21.64 -6.37
N GLN A 415 5.90 -22.16 -6.25
CA GLN A 415 6.84 -22.24 -7.35
C GLN A 415 6.51 -23.46 -8.20
N LYS A 416 6.63 -23.33 -9.52
CA LYS A 416 6.33 -24.43 -10.47
C LYS A 416 7.53 -25.34 -10.66
N TYR A 417 8.07 -25.87 -9.57
CA TYR A 417 9.17 -26.83 -9.61
C TYR A 417 8.58 -28.24 -9.86
N GLY A 418 8.36 -28.57 -11.14
CA GLY A 418 8.09 -29.92 -11.59
C GLY A 418 7.35 -30.85 -10.63
N VAL A 419 6.07 -30.60 -10.39
CA VAL A 419 5.14 -31.67 -10.05
C VAL A 419 4.41 -31.94 -11.35
N GLU A 420 4.84 -32.96 -12.09
CA GLU A 420 3.95 -33.66 -12.99
C GLU A 420 2.80 -34.17 -12.11
N GLU A 421 1.58 -33.80 -12.47
CA GLU A 421 0.36 -34.36 -11.90
C GLU A 421 0.26 -35.84 -12.24
#